data_4544807cb1776d2aae735c332ec85cd5
#
_entry.id   4544807cb1776d2aae735c332ec85cd5
#
_cell.length_a   1.000
_cell.length_b   1.000
_cell.length_c   1.000
_cell.angle_alpha   90.00
_cell.angle_beta   90.00
_cell.angle_gamma   90.00
#
_symmetry.space_group_name_H-M   'P 1'
#
loop_
_entity.id
_entity.type
_entity.pdbx_description
1 polymer ?
#
loop_
_entity_poly.entity_id
_entity_poly.type
_entity_poly.pdbx_seq_one_letter_code
_entity_poly.pdbx_strand_id
1 'polypeptide(L)'
;MPRVMVINDEDSGQPSVLLDEQVSSVHLDSEHSAWQFIERLAWAVGDAEAASATPAPRRRRGRSAAARAGVAALLALFAVALLGIGTATAGAAPTAPPALFNIRGIAAPGDIFLTPTGDSSTYANGPEILNRQATPLWFHPVPQGQTAADFRAQKYHGQPVLTWWQGSGLGGLSSGTDYIYNDHYQPLATVQAGNGLSADGHEFLIAPWNTALILSYTTATANLTQIGGAPNQTVINGVVQEIDIPTGRVLFQWNSADHVPFAQSEQPLPASPSTPWDWFHINAVHLDGDDNLLIDARNTWSTYDVRRYTGNVVWQLGGKDSSFALQAVTGQSFDSAGEIFAWQHDPEWLGGDYYSFFDNESSGTPLLPSSRAVIVKLDPEAQTATLVRSFYEPEGLAAASQGNAQSIANGGLFVGWGALPYVSEFGENGQVVFNAQFPSGVNSYRASLLQWQTPPPPPPAAGRPGGPQTHPVHHS
;
A
#
# COMPACT_ATOMS: atom_id res chain seq x y z
N MET A 1 34.10 -15.41 10.38
CA MET A 1 32.67 -15.23 10.72
C MET A 1 32.60 -13.98 11.57
N PRO A 2 31.90 -12.95 11.15
CA PRO A 2 31.68 -11.77 11.98
C PRO A 2 30.92 -12.18 13.26
N ARG A 3 31.31 -11.60 14.39
CA ARG A 3 30.62 -11.81 15.65
C ARG A 3 29.51 -10.78 15.76
N VAL A 4 28.27 -11.25 15.90
CA VAL A 4 27.12 -10.41 16.22
C VAL A 4 26.94 -10.43 17.73
N MET A 5 26.87 -9.30 18.36
CA MET A 5 26.61 -9.15 19.78
C MET A 5 25.46 -8.18 20.00
N VAL A 6 24.44 -8.62 20.70
CA VAL A 6 23.33 -7.74 21.14
C VAL A 6 23.66 -7.26 22.53
N ILE A 7 23.68 -5.94 22.71
CA ILE A 7 23.90 -5.31 24.02
C ILE A 7 22.72 -4.38 24.32
N ASN A 8 22.31 -4.34 25.57
CA ASN A 8 21.39 -3.32 26.07
C ASN A 8 22.20 -2.12 26.51
N ASP A 9 21.89 -0.96 25.98
CA ASP A 9 22.45 0.31 26.41
C ASP A 9 21.90 0.61 27.83
N GLU A 10 22.79 0.73 28.79
CA GLU A 10 22.43 0.93 30.20
C GLU A 10 21.77 2.30 30.45
N ASP A 11 21.97 3.30 29.55
CA ASP A 11 21.43 4.67 29.70
C ASP A 11 20.07 4.86 29.00
N SER A 12 19.75 4.10 27.94
CA SER A 12 18.51 4.27 27.15
C SER A 12 17.53 3.10 27.25
N GLY A 13 17.99 1.92 27.71
CA GLY A 13 17.18 0.71 27.77
C GLY A 13 16.81 0.10 26.41
N GLN A 14 17.41 0.59 25.32
CA GLN A 14 17.14 0.12 23.96
C GLN A 14 18.15 -0.95 23.53
N PRO A 15 17.74 -2.00 22.80
CA PRO A 15 18.66 -3.00 22.29
C PRO A 15 19.50 -2.46 21.12
N SER A 16 20.81 -2.66 21.17
CA SER A 16 21.76 -2.33 20.11
C SER A 16 22.50 -3.57 19.63
N VAL A 17 22.77 -3.66 18.33
CA VAL A 17 23.51 -4.77 17.72
C VAL A 17 24.90 -4.31 17.31
N LEU A 18 25.95 -4.95 17.80
CA LEU A 18 27.33 -4.69 17.40
C LEU A 18 27.79 -5.71 16.37
N LEU A 19 28.25 -5.21 15.23
CA LEU A 19 28.88 -5.98 14.15
C LEU A 19 30.38 -5.57 14.09
N ASP A 20 31.24 -6.50 14.38
CA ASP A 20 32.73 -6.43 14.33
C ASP A 20 33.38 -5.01 14.31
N GLU A 21 34.61 -4.87 14.79
CA GLU A 21 35.34 -3.66 15.21
C GLU A 21 35.41 -2.44 14.27
N GLN A 22 34.65 -2.39 13.17
CA GLN A 22 34.67 -1.28 12.22
C GLN A 22 33.28 -0.67 11.87
N VAL A 23 32.21 -1.08 12.51
CA VAL A 23 30.86 -0.53 12.25
C VAL A 23 30.29 0.10 13.49
N SER A 24 29.98 1.38 13.39
CA SER A 24 29.27 2.14 14.41
C SER A 24 27.94 1.47 14.78
N SER A 25 27.56 1.49 16.03
CA SER A 25 26.28 0.97 16.56
C SER A 25 25.08 1.43 15.72
N VAL A 26 24.21 0.49 15.32
CA VAL A 26 22.93 0.77 14.68
C VAL A 26 21.88 0.88 15.79
N HIS A 27 21.30 2.06 15.95
CA HIS A 27 20.15 2.28 16.83
C HIS A 27 18.90 1.69 16.15
N LEU A 28 18.16 0.87 16.85
CA LEU A 28 16.92 0.25 16.36
C LEU A 28 15.74 0.85 17.15
N ASP A 29 14.89 1.58 16.44
CA ASP A 29 13.79 2.34 17.06
C ASP A 29 12.62 1.47 17.55
N SER A 30 12.61 0.16 17.24
CA SER A 30 11.55 -0.78 17.68
C SER A 30 11.97 -2.24 17.50
N GLU A 31 11.31 -3.17 18.22
CA GLU A 31 11.48 -4.63 18.01
C GLU A 31 11.16 -5.07 16.58
N HIS A 32 10.23 -4.41 15.91
CA HIS A 32 9.87 -4.68 14.52
C HIS A 32 11.03 -4.39 13.55
N SER A 33 11.76 -3.29 13.78
CA SER A 33 12.97 -2.93 13.02
C SER A 33 14.10 -3.94 13.26
N ALA A 34 14.19 -4.48 14.47
CA ALA A 34 15.15 -5.54 14.82
C ALA A 34 14.87 -6.83 14.05
N TRP A 35 13.61 -7.25 13.93
CA TRP A 35 13.23 -8.45 13.19
C TRP A 35 13.45 -8.31 11.70
N GLN A 36 13.13 -7.18 11.09
CA GLN A 36 13.42 -6.91 9.67
C GLN A 36 14.93 -6.90 9.38
N PHE A 37 15.72 -6.41 10.32
CA PHE A 37 17.18 -6.43 10.20
C PHE A 37 17.74 -7.86 10.29
N ILE A 38 17.21 -8.67 11.21
CA ILE A 38 17.59 -10.08 11.37
C ILE A 38 17.21 -10.92 10.15
N GLU A 39 16.03 -10.71 9.56
CA GLU A 39 15.61 -11.39 8.33
C GLU A 39 16.52 -11.02 7.14
N ARG A 40 16.89 -9.76 7.00
CA ARG A 40 17.86 -9.33 5.97
C ARG A 40 19.25 -9.91 6.19
N LEU A 41 19.68 -10.06 7.44
CA LEU A 41 20.96 -10.68 7.78
C LEU A 41 20.94 -12.19 7.49
N ALA A 42 19.86 -12.88 7.84
CA ALA A 42 19.70 -14.31 7.57
C ALA A 42 19.67 -14.59 6.06
N TRP A 43 19.06 -13.73 5.27
CA TRP A 43 19.05 -13.82 3.81
C TRP A 43 20.47 -13.60 3.22
N ALA A 44 21.20 -12.61 3.69
CA ALA A 44 22.56 -12.31 3.25
C ALA A 44 23.57 -13.43 3.63
N VAL A 45 23.35 -14.14 4.75
CA VAL A 45 24.18 -15.28 5.16
C VAL A 45 23.87 -16.55 4.35
N GLY A 46 22.57 -16.74 3.97
CA GLY A 46 22.16 -17.85 3.10
C GLY A 46 22.78 -17.78 1.71
N ASP A 47 22.87 -16.60 1.11
CA ASP A 47 23.50 -16.39 -0.20
C ASP A 47 25.03 -16.55 -0.17
N ALA A 48 25.68 -16.23 0.95
CA ALA A 48 27.14 -16.42 1.11
C ALA A 48 27.52 -17.92 1.17
N GLU A 49 26.66 -18.79 1.68
CA GLU A 49 26.88 -20.24 1.67
C GLU A 49 26.64 -20.87 0.28
N ALA A 50 25.70 -20.35 -0.50
CA ALA A 50 25.43 -20.81 -1.86
C ALA A 50 26.57 -20.45 -2.85
N ALA A 51 27.24 -19.32 -2.64
CA ALA A 51 28.34 -18.85 -3.50
C ALA A 51 29.68 -19.59 -3.28
N SER A 52 29.85 -20.40 -2.20
CA SER A 52 31.10 -21.10 -1.87
C SER A 52 31.20 -22.52 -2.42
N ALA A 53 30.26 -23.02 -3.19
CA ALA A 53 30.22 -24.38 -3.72
C ALA A 53 30.81 -24.47 -5.14
N THR A 54 32.14 -24.35 -5.27
CA THR A 54 32.88 -24.81 -6.46
C THR A 54 33.46 -26.20 -6.21
N PRO A 55 33.32 -27.19 -7.10
CA PRO A 55 33.79 -28.56 -6.84
C PRO A 55 35.27 -28.71 -7.10
N ALA A 56 36.04 -29.11 -6.08
CA ALA A 56 37.43 -29.58 -6.20
C ALA A 56 37.55 -31.05 -5.78
N PRO A 57 38.56 -31.79 -6.29
CA PRO A 57 38.50 -33.25 -6.39
C PRO A 57 38.74 -33.97 -5.09
N ARG A 58 38.10 -35.15 -4.97
CA ARG A 58 38.11 -36.07 -3.85
C ARG A 58 39.53 -36.47 -3.38
N ARG A 59 39.86 -36.17 -2.12
CA ARG A 59 40.78 -36.98 -1.30
C ARG A 59 40.11 -37.29 0.04
N ARG A 60 39.98 -38.59 0.31
CA ARG A 60 39.53 -39.15 1.59
C ARG A 60 40.54 -38.81 2.69
N ARG A 61 40.09 -38.16 3.77
CA ARG A 61 40.68 -38.33 5.12
C ARG A 61 39.61 -38.04 6.17
N GLY A 62 39.66 -38.86 7.24
CA GLY A 62 38.61 -38.98 8.26
C GLY A 62 38.30 -37.67 9.00
N ARG A 63 37.05 -37.47 9.24
CA ARG A 63 36.53 -36.40 10.10
C ARG A 63 36.56 -36.86 11.55
N SER A 64 37.25 -36.11 12.41
CA SER A 64 37.34 -36.34 13.85
C SER A 64 35.99 -36.04 14.54
N ALA A 65 35.64 -36.86 15.54
CA ALA A 65 34.42 -36.77 16.34
C ALA A 65 34.23 -35.43 17.09
N ALA A 66 35.30 -34.63 17.19
CA ALA A 66 35.27 -33.32 17.88
C ALA A 66 34.42 -32.24 17.19
N ALA A 67 34.29 -32.29 15.84
CA ALA A 67 33.48 -31.28 15.10
C ALA A 67 31.95 -31.48 15.26
N ARG A 68 31.53 -32.75 15.58
CA ARG A 68 30.10 -33.05 15.82
C ARG A 68 29.64 -32.68 17.23
N ALA A 69 30.53 -32.67 18.21
CA ALA A 69 30.21 -32.25 19.57
C ALA A 69 30.00 -30.72 19.73
N GLY A 70 30.74 -29.93 18.93
CA GLY A 70 30.62 -28.48 18.97
C GLY A 70 29.27 -27.95 18.43
N VAL A 71 28.75 -28.56 17.36
CA VAL A 71 27.46 -28.16 16.77
C VAL A 71 26.27 -28.57 17.64
N ALA A 72 26.35 -29.77 18.29
CA ALA A 72 25.33 -30.24 19.21
C ALA A 72 25.27 -29.38 20.51
N ALA A 73 26.42 -28.90 20.99
CA ALA A 73 26.47 -28.01 22.17
C ALA A 73 25.93 -26.60 21.89
N LEU A 74 26.15 -26.07 20.68
CA LEU A 74 25.58 -24.80 20.25
C LEU A 74 24.05 -24.87 20.06
N LEU A 75 23.53 -25.96 19.51
CA LEU A 75 22.06 -26.18 19.37
C LEU A 75 21.40 -26.43 20.73
N ALA A 76 22.07 -27.06 21.68
CA ALA A 76 21.56 -27.26 23.03
C ALA A 76 21.54 -25.95 23.86
N LEU A 77 22.53 -25.07 23.68
CA LEU A 77 22.55 -23.75 24.31
C LEU A 77 21.46 -22.82 23.72
N PHE A 78 21.17 -22.96 22.44
CA PHE A 78 20.06 -22.23 21.80
C PHE A 78 18.68 -22.70 22.29
N ALA A 79 18.51 -24.02 22.50
CA ALA A 79 17.27 -24.59 23.04
C ALA A 79 17.05 -24.25 24.52
N VAL A 80 18.09 -24.09 25.33
CA VAL A 80 17.99 -23.67 26.74
C VAL A 80 17.75 -22.18 26.86
N ALA A 81 18.26 -21.34 25.94
CA ALA A 81 17.94 -19.91 25.91
C ALA A 81 16.47 -19.65 25.49
N LEU A 82 15.89 -20.52 24.63
CA LEU A 82 14.46 -20.46 24.26
C LEU A 82 13.51 -20.95 25.35
N LEU A 83 13.97 -21.77 26.30
CA LEU A 83 13.18 -22.26 27.45
C LEU A 83 13.24 -21.31 28.67
N GLY A 84 14.12 -20.33 28.67
CA GLY A 84 14.25 -19.29 29.70
C GLY A 84 13.50 -17.98 29.39
N ILE A 85 12.93 -17.82 28.19
CA ILE A 85 12.00 -16.73 27.91
C ILE A 85 10.71 -17.10 28.61
N GLY A 86 10.46 -16.48 29.75
CA GLY A 86 9.19 -16.57 30.45
C GLY A 86 8.09 -16.37 29.40
N THR A 87 7.05 -17.20 29.42
CA THR A 87 5.84 -16.99 28.64
C THR A 87 5.29 -15.61 29.00
N ALA A 88 5.76 -14.57 28.29
CA ALA A 88 4.98 -13.36 28.19
C ALA A 88 3.63 -13.87 27.67
N THR A 89 2.59 -13.80 28.48
CA THR A 89 1.24 -14.00 28.02
C THR A 89 1.07 -12.97 26.90
N ALA A 90 1.06 -13.43 25.66
CA ALA A 90 0.71 -12.57 24.55
C ALA A 90 -0.62 -11.91 24.93
N GLY A 91 -0.61 -10.61 25.15
CA GLY A 91 -1.84 -9.87 25.38
C GLY A 91 -2.80 -10.19 24.25
N ALA A 92 -4.10 -10.21 24.53
CA ALA A 92 -5.08 -10.38 23.45
C ALA A 92 -4.83 -9.30 22.40
N ALA A 93 -4.82 -9.70 21.11
CA ALA A 93 -4.66 -8.75 20.01
C ALA A 93 -5.72 -7.64 20.10
N PRO A 94 -5.39 -6.39 19.75
CA PRO A 94 -6.37 -5.31 19.71
C PRO A 94 -7.54 -5.69 18.80
N THR A 95 -8.74 -5.27 19.18
CA THR A 95 -9.97 -5.56 18.42
C THR A 95 -10.70 -4.29 17.97
N ALA A 96 -10.24 -3.13 18.40
CA ALA A 96 -10.84 -1.84 18.08
C ALA A 96 -9.97 -1.07 17.08
N PRO A 97 -10.58 -0.34 16.12
CA PRO A 97 -9.87 0.57 15.25
C PRO A 97 -9.38 1.80 16.01
N PRO A 98 -8.43 2.58 15.43
CA PRO A 98 -8.06 3.88 15.96
C PRO A 98 -9.20 4.89 15.75
N ALA A 99 -9.52 5.70 16.75
CA ALA A 99 -10.48 6.77 16.60
C ALA A 99 -9.82 8.03 16.02
N LEU A 100 -10.51 8.73 15.12
CA LEU A 100 -10.11 10.05 14.66
C LEU A 100 -10.29 11.09 15.80
N PHE A 101 -9.40 12.06 15.85
CA PHE A 101 -9.42 13.16 16.82
C PHE A 101 -9.08 14.50 16.15
N ASN A 102 -9.03 15.58 16.90
CA ASN A 102 -8.83 16.96 16.36
C ASN A 102 -9.80 17.30 15.22
N ILE A 103 -11.03 16.81 15.32
CA ILE A 103 -12.04 16.95 14.28
C ILE A 103 -12.47 18.41 14.18
N ARG A 104 -12.32 19.01 13.01
CA ARG A 104 -12.77 20.36 12.67
C ARG A 104 -13.85 20.26 11.60
N GLY A 105 -14.99 20.83 11.82
CA GLY A 105 -16.12 20.83 10.87
C GLY A 105 -16.90 19.52 10.88
N ILE A 106 -17.74 19.37 9.87
CA ILE A 106 -18.56 18.18 9.63
C ILE A 106 -18.49 17.89 8.13
N ALA A 107 -18.16 16.68 7.75
CA ALA A 107 -18.11 16.28 6.35
C ALA A 107 -19.47 16.43 5.63
N ALA A 108 -19.47 16.54 4.32
CA ALA A 108 -20.68 16.55 3.50
C ALA A 108 -21.56 15.30 3.77
N PRO A 109 -22.82 15.26 3.34
CA PRO A 109 -23.65 14.08 3.51
C PRO A 109 -23.01 12.84 2.90
N GLY A 110 -22.89 11.79 3.71
CA GLY A 110 -22.22 10.53 3.37
C GLY A 110 -21.55 9.93 4.60
N ASP A 111 -20.95 8.78 4.41
CA ASP A 111 -20.15 8.08 5.41
C ASP A 111 -18.69 8.03 4.97
N ILE A 112 -17.76 8.09 5.91
CA ILE A 112 -16.32 8.10 5.67
C ILE A 112 -15.82 6.67 5.69
N PHE A 113 -15.18 6.25 4.60
CA PHE A 113 -14.61 4.91 4.38
C PHE A 113 -13.09 4.98 4.53
N LEU A 114 -12.53 4.14 5.38
CA LEU A 114 -11.12 4.12 5.76
C LEU A 114 -10.57 2.71 5.86
N THR A 115 -9.26 2.58 5.76
CA THR A 115 -8.49 1.38 6.12
C THR A 115 -7.37 1.75 7.08
N PRO A 116 -7.69 2.08 8.35
CA PRO A 116 -6.66 2.45 9.31
C PRO A 116 -5.61 1.36 9.46
N THR A 117 -4.34 1.75 9.38
CA THR A 117 -3.18 0.87 9.53
C THR A 117 -2.05 1.60 10.26
N GLY A 118 -1.15 0.84 10.88
CA GLY A 118 -0.03 1.40 11.63
C GLY A 118 0.16 0.68 12.95
N ASP A 119 0.05 1.37 14.08
CA ASP A 119 0.31 0.84 15.44
C ASP A 119 -0.57 -0.39 15.78
N SER A 120 -0.18 -1.55 15.25
CA SER A 120 -0.87 -2.83 15.45
C SER A 120 -0.74 -3.40 16.86
N SER A 121 0.06 -2.77 17.72
CA SER A 121 0.15 -3.10 19.14
C SER A 121 -1.01 -2.51 19.95
N THR A 122 -1.55 -1.38 19.48
CA THR A 122 -2.62 -0.62 20.16
C THR A 122 -3.96 -0.75 19.46
N TYR A 123 -3.97 -0.83 18.11
CA TYR A 123 -5.17 -0.82 17.29
C TYR A 123 -5.26 -2.03 16.35
N ALA A 124 -6.47 -2.44 16.06
CA ALA A 124 -6.71 -3.41 15.00
C ALA A 124 -6.70 -2.72 13.62
N ASN A 125 -6.10 -3.35 12.63
CA ASN A 125 -6.20 -2.93 11.23
C ASN A 125 -7.50 -3.47 10.62
N GLY A 126 -8.04 -2.78 9.63
CA GLY A 126 -9.20 -3.27 8.86
C GLY A 126 -10.00 -2.16 8.20
N PRO A 127 -10.96 -2.52 7.33
CA PRO A 127 -11.89 -1.57 6.75
C PRO A 127 -12.85 -1.01 7.82
N GLU A 128 -13.07 0.29 7.80
CA GLU A 128 -13.89 1.04 8.76
C GLU A 128 -14.83 2.02 8.06
N ILE A 129 -16.06 2.11 8.56
CA ILE A 129 -17.03 3.14 8.17
C ILE A 129 -17.29 4.05 9.36
N LEU A 130 -17.11 5.34 9.17
CA LEU A 130 -17.48 6.38 10.13
C LEU A 130 -18.63 7.22 9.58
N ASN A 131 -19.46 7.79 10.45
CA ASN A 131 -20.39 8.79 10.01
C ASN A 131 -19.67 10.12 9.71
N ARG A 132 -20.42 11.10 9.18
CA ARG A 132 -19.91 12.44 8.83
C ARG A 132 -19.35 13.25 10.02
N GLN A 133 -19.56 12.83 11.25
CA GLN A 133 -18.97 13.37 12.49
C GLN A 133 -17.75 12.57 12.94
N ALA A 134 -17.25 11.65 12.11
CA ALA A 134 -16.15 10.73 12.39
C ALA A 134 -16.42 9.79 13.59
N THR A 135 -17.69 9.41 13.81
CA THR A 135 -18.08 8.40 14.81
C THR A 135 -18.13 7.04 14.12
N PRO A 136 -17.50 5.98 14.67
CA PRO A 136 -17.54 4.64 14.09
C PRO A 136 -18.96 4.10 13.94
N LEU A 137 -19.27 3.59 12.74
CA LEU A 137 -20.50 2.89 12.41
C LEU A 137 -20.25 1.39 12.26
N TRP A 138 -19.18 1.01 11.57
CA TRP A 138 -18.83 -0.37 11.29
C TRP A 138 -17.31 -0.52 11.18
N PHE A 139 -16.81 -1.67 11.63
CA PHE A 139 -15.40 -2.05 11.51
C PHE A 139 -15.28 -3.56 11.34
N HIS A 140 -14.40 -3.99 10.45
CA HIS A 140 -14.07 -5.40 10.24
C HIS A 140 -12.57 -5.63 10.49
N PRO A 141 -12.19 -6.15 11.67
CA PRO A 141 -10.78 -6.37 11.98
C PRO A 141 -10.20 -7.46 11.07
N VAL A 142 -9.02 -7.21 10.51
CA VAL A 142 -8.25 -8.22 9.77
C VAL A 142 -7.33 -8.99 10.71
N PRO A 143 -6.89 -10.22 10.34
CA PRO A 143 -5.96 -10.99 11.16
C PRO A 143 -4.69 -10.23 11.48
N GLN A 144 -4.12 -10.48 12.67
CA GLN A 144 -2.84 -9.88 13.07
C GLN A 144 -1.74 -10.19 12.05
N GLY A 145 -0.95 -9.17 11.69
CA GLY A 145 0.08 -9.25 10.67
C GLY A 145 -0.44 -9.01 9.24
N GLN A 146 -1.75 -8.77 9.08
CA GLN A 146 -2.33 -8.31 7.83
C GLN A 146 -2.77 -6.85 7.92
N THR A 147 -2.93 -6.24 6.75
CA THR A 147 -3.52 -4.91 6.57
C THR A 147 -4.68 -4.99 5.58
N ALA A 148 -5.56 -4.00 5.62
CA ALA A 148 -6.54 -3.75 4.58
C ALA A 148 -6.14 -2.49 3.81
N ALA A 149 -6.53 -2.42 2.54
CA ALA A 149 -6.33 -1.25 1.69
C ALA A 149 -7.51 -1.07 0.74
N ASP A 150 -7.64 0.12 0.17
CA ASP A 150 -8.58 0.45 -0.89
C ASP A 150 -10.04 0.09 -0.57
N PHE A 151 -10.51 0.45 0.64
CA PHE A 151 -11.88 0.19 1.07
C PHE A 151 -12.85 1.20 0.47
N ARG A 152 -13.84 0.69 -0.27
CA ARG A 152 -14.87 1.53 -0.89
C ARG A 152 -16.20 0.80 -1.06
N ALA A 153 -17.27 1.57 -1.34
CA ALA A 153 -18.52 1.03 -1.84
C ALA A 153 -18.49 1.05 -3.38
N GLN A 154 -18.84 -0.07 -3.98
CA GLN A 154 -18.90 -0.27 -5.42
C GLN A 154 -20.25 -0.87 -5.83
N LYS A 155 -20.43 -1.20 -7.09
CA LYS A 155 -21.61 -1.95 -7.59
C LYS A 155 -21.17 -3.26 -8.23
N TYR A 156 -21.84 -4.33 -7.87
CA TYR A 156 -21.70 -5.64 -8.52
C TYR A 156 -23.10 -6.16 -8.91
N HIS A 157 -23.30 -6.45 -10.20
CA HIS A 157 -24.63 -6.74 -10.77
C HIS A 157 -25.69 -5.69 -10.40
N GLY A 158 -25.30 -4.41 -10.38
CA GLY A 158 -26.16 -3.29 -10.05
C GLY A 158 -26.50 -3.15 -8.57
N GLN A 159 -26.06 -4.05 -7.71
CA GLN A 159 -26.25 -4.00 -6.26
C GLN A 159 -25.05 -3.31 -5.59
N PRO A 160 -25.26 -2.53 -4.52
CA PRO A 160 -24.18 -1.94 -3.75
C PRO A 160 -23.41 -3.05 -3.00
N VAL A 161 -22.09 -2.96 -3.04
CA VAL A 161 -21.18 -3.87 -2.35
C VAL A 161 -20.07 -3.09 -1.67
N LEU A 162 -19.50 -3.67 -0.60
CA LEU A 162 -18.28 -3.21 0.04
C LEU A 162 -17.11 -4.02 -0.52
N THR A 163 -16.01 -3.34 -0.83
CA THR A 163 -14.81 -3.98 -1.36
C THR A 163 -13.56 -3.49 -0.66
N TRP A 164 -12.59 -4.37 -0.42
CA TRP A 164 -11.25 -4.01 0.06
C TRP A 164 -10.25 -5.11 -0.30
N TRP A 165 -9.02 -4.73 -0.42
CA TRP A 165 -7.90 -5.67 -0.41
C TRP A 165 -7.49 -6.00 1.02
N GLN A 166 -7.05 -7.25 1.26
CA GLN A 166 -6.51 -7.70 2.54
C GLN A 166 -5.32 -8.63 2.32
N GLY A 167 -4.22 -8.35 3.00
CA GLY A 167 -3.00 -9.14 2.84
C GLY A 167 -1.84 -8.61 3.66
N SER A 168 -0.63 -8.88 3.19
CA SER A 168 0.61 -8.41 3.81
C SER A 168 1.52 -7.75 2.78
N GLY A 169 2.37 -6.81 3.24
CA GLY A 169 3.30 -6.07 2.39
C GLY A 169 2.60 -4.95 1.60
N LEU A 170 2.01 -3.98 2.25
CA LEU A 170 1.51 -2.78 1.56
C LEU A 170 2.68 -1.90 1.12
N GLY A 171 2.68 -1.38 -0.12
CA GLY A 171 3.70 -0.44 -0.62
C GLY A 171 4.65 -0.99 -1.67
N GLY A 172 4.19 -1.87 -2.53
CA GLY A 172 4.92 -2.52 -3.64
C GLY A 172 5.28 -3.97 -3.32
N LEU A 173 4.97 -4.87 -4.23
CA LEU A 173 5.09 -6.33 -4.05
C LEU A 173 4.29 -6.87 -2.86
N SER A 174 3.08 -6.38 -2.66
CA SER A 174 2.18 -6.94 -1.66
C SER A 174 1.52 -8.23 -2.16
N SER A 175 1.02 -9.04 -1.23
CA SER A 175 0.34 -10.28 -1.55
C SER A 175 -0.92 -10.43 -0.71
N GLY A 176 -2.07 -10.50 -1.37
CA GLY A 176 -3.35 -10.56 -0.69
C GLY A 176 -4.49 -11.04 -1.57
N THR A 177 -5.69 -10.72 -1.13
CA THR A 177 -6.95 -11.09 -1.74
C THR A 177 -7.89 -9.90 -1.67
N ASP A 178 -8.65 -9.66 -2.73
CA ASP A 178 -9.71 -8.67 -2.76
C ASP A 178 -11.02 -9.31 -2.29
N TYR A 179 -11.72 -8.63 -1.42
CA TYR A 179 -12.97 -9.08 -0.81
C TYR A 179 -14.14 -8.27 -1.35
N ILE A 180 -15.25 -8.95 -1.59
CA ILE A 180 -16.54 -8.37 -1.96
C ILE A 180 -17.56 -8.80 -0.92
N TYR A 181 -18.18 -7.85 -0.24
CA TYR A 181 -19.26 -8.06 0.73
C TYR A 181 -20.53 -7.39 0.25
N ASN A 182 -21.69 -8.00 0.53
CA ASN A 182 -22.97 -7.38 0.20
C ASN A 182 -23.31 -6.23 1.16
N ASP A 183 -24.43 -5.56 0.91
CA ASP A 183 -24.97 -4.47 1.73
C ASP A 183 -25.46 -4.90 3.12
N HIS A 184 -25.49 -6.19 3.40
CA HIS A 184 -25.73 -6.77 4.73
C HIS A 184 -24.45 -7.17 5.44
N TYR A 185 -23.29 -6.71 4.97
CA TYR A 185 -21.96 -6.99 5.54
C TYR A 185 -21.59 -8.48 5.54
N GLN A 186 -22.11 -9.26 4.58
CA GLN A 186 -21.80 -10.67 4.43
C GLN A 186 -20.87 -10.90 3.23
N PRO A 187 -19.91 -11.85 3.33
CA PRO A 187 -19.02 -12.17 2.23
C PRO A 187 -19.83 -12.66 1.01
N LEU A 188 -19.53 -12.11 -0.15
CA LEU A 188 -20.17 -12.46 -1.42
C LEU A 188 -19.20 -13.19 -2.35
N ALA A 189 -17.99 -12.65 -2.52
CA ALA A 189 -16.95 -13.22 -3.35
C ALA A 189 -15.56 -12.76 -2.89
N THR A 190 -14.54 -13.42 -3.41
CA THR A 190 -13.14 -12.96 -3.33
C THR A 190 -12.53 -12.99 -4.73
N VAL A 191 -11.57 -12.09 -4.97
CA VAL A 191 -10.81 -12.03 -6.21
C VAL A 191 -9.33 -12.18 -5.90
N GLN A 192 -8.63 -12.95 -6.72
CA GLN A 192 -7.18 -13.12 -6.66
C GLN A 192 -6.58 -12.92 -8.06
N ALA A 193 -5.32 -12.56 -8.12
CA ALA A 193 -4.63 -12.50 -9.39
C ALA A 193 -4.47 -13.91 -10.01
N GLY A 194 -4.54 -13.96 -11.31
CA GLY A 194 -4.29 -15.18 -12.07
C GLY A 194 -2.86 -15.27 -12.59
N ASN A 195 -2.60 -16.28 -13.42
CA ASN A 195 -1.31 -16.49 -14.10
C ASN A 195 -0.11 -16.59 -13.15
N GLY A 196 -0.33 -17.04 -11.89
CA GLY A 196 0.73 -17.20 -10.89
C GLY A 196 1.15 -15.90 -10.21
N LEU A 197 0.41 -14.82 -10.37
CA LEU A 197 0.63 -13.53 -9.70
C LEU A 197 -0.18 -13.45 -8.40
N SER A 198 0.11 -12.45 -7.58
CA SER A 198 -0.64 -12.11 -6.37
C SER A 198 -1.36 -10.77 -6.54
N ALA A 199 -2.57 -10.65 -6.02
CA ALA A 199 -3.28 -9.38 -5.96
C ALA A 199 -2.55 -8.41 -5.05
N ASP A 200 -2.32 -7.20 -5.56
CA ASP A 200 -1.64 -6.11 -4.85
C ASP A 200 -2.65 -5.15 -4.24
N GLY A 201 -2.28 -4.51 -3.13
CA GLY A 201 -3.17 -3.69 -2.32
C GLY A 201 -3.44 -2.27 -2.82
N HIS A 202 -2.90 -1.90 -3.99
CA HIS A 202 -3.04 -0.52 -4.46
C HIS A 202 -4.41 -0.24 -5.07
N GLU A 203 -5.02 -1.18 -5.81
CA GLU A 203 -6.31 -0.95 -6.47
C GLU A 203 -7.13 -2.21 -6.67
N PHE A 204 -8.43 -2.12 -6.37
CA PHE A 204 -9.44 -3.08 -6.72
C PHE A 204 -10.70 -2.38 -7.23
N LEU A 205 -10.96 -2.46 -8.53
CA LEU A 205 -12.10 -1.83 -9.17
C LEU A 205 -13.04 -2.87 -9.78
N ILE A 206 -14.34 -2.82 -9.46
CA ILE A 206 -15.37 -3.57 -10.17
C ILE A 206 -15.83 -2.73 -11.37
N ALA A 207 -15.52 -3.21 -12.56
CA ALA A 207 -15.91 -2.53 -13.79
C ALA A 207 -17.43 -2.60 -14.04
N PRO A 208 -18.03 -1.67 -14.81
CA PRO A 208 -19.46 -1.62 -15.09
C PRO A 208 -20.05 -2.90 -15.70
N TRP A 209 -19.22 -3.72 -16.32
CA TRP A 209 -19.58 -5.02 -16.91
C TRP A 209 -19.37 -6.20 -15.95
N ASN A 210 -19.15 -5.94 -14.66
CA ASN A 210 -19.04 -6.89 -13.55
C ASN A 210 -17.80 -7.82 -13.58
N THR A 211 -16.68 -7.36 -14.14
CA THR A 211 -15.37 -7.94 -13.95
C THR A 211 -14.55 -7.12 -12.94
N ALA A 212 -13.48 -7.69 -12.43
CA ALA A 212 -12.56 -6.99 -11.55
C ALA A 212 -11.32 -6.51 -12.32
N LEU A 213 -10.94 -5.25 -12.13
CA LEU A 213 -9.62 -4.74 -12.47
C LEU A 213 -8.79 -4.72 -11.19
N ILE A 214 -7.63 -5.38 -11.24
CA ILE A 214 -6.71 -5.50 -10.10
C ILE A 214 -5.28 -5.23 -10.54
N LEU A 215 -4.46 -4.84 -9.57
CA LEU A 215 -3.03 -4.67 -9.78
C LEU A 215 -2.24 -5.88 -9.28
N SER A 216 -1.08 -6.07 -9.88
CA SER A 216 -0.09 -7.06 -9.50
C SER A 216 1.30 -6.58 -9.87
N TYR A 217 2.31 -7.26 -9.35
CA TYR A 217 3.70 -7.05 -9.74
C TYR A 217 4.34 -8.35 -10.21
N THR A 218 5.33 -8.24 -11.10
CA THR A 218 6.17 -9.36 -11.51
C THR A 218 7.62 -8.94 -11.63
N THR A 219 8.53 -9.86 -11.39
CA THR A 219 9.96 -9.63 -11.54
C THR A 219 10.47 -10.25 -12.83
N ALA A 220 11.42 -9.57 -13.49
CA ALA A 220 12.08 -10.05 -14.70
C ALA A 220 13.55 -9.62 -14.71
N THR A 221 14.34 -10.21 -15.61
CA THR A 221 15.69 -9.74 -15.89
C THR A 221 15.67 -8.92 -17.17
N ALA A 222 16.22 -7.70 -17.15
CA ALA A 222 16.27 -6.80 -18.28
C ALA A 222 17.70 -6.34 -18.59
N ASN A 223 17.97 -6.06 -19.86
CA ASN A 223 19.21 -5.43 -20.30
C ASN A 223 19.02 -3.90 -20.32
N LEU A 224 19.62 -3.22 -19.36
CA LEU A 224 19.51 -1.76 -19.20
C LEU A 224 20.74 -0.99 -19.69
N THR A 225 21.62 -1.61 -20.49
CA THR A 225 22.86 -0.94 -20.95
C THR A 225 22.61 0.31 -21.79
N GLN A 226 21.47 0.41 -22.46
CA GLN A 226 21.10 1.60 -23.24
C GLN A 226 20.81 2.84 -22.37
N ILE A 227 20.47 2.64 -21.09
CA ILE A 227 20.21 3.72 -20.13
C ILE A 227 21.28 3.78 -19.04
N GLY A 228 22.44 3.12 -19.25
CA GLY A 228 23.57 3.14 -18.32
C GLY A 228 23.49 2.10 -17.20
N GLY A 229 22.51 1.19 -17.23
CA GLY A 229 22.32 0.12 -16.25
C GLY A 229 23.08 -1.17 -16.63
N ALA A 230 22.85 -2.21 -15.84
CA ALA A 230 23.46 -3.53 -16.05
C ALA A 230 22.77 -4.33 -17.18
N PRO A 231 23.49 -5.26 -17.85
CA PRO A 231 22.90 -6.11 -18.88
C PRO A 231 21.95 -7.18 -18.35
N ASN A 232 21.91 -7.40 -17.02
CA ASN A 232 21.13 -8.42 -16.34
C ASN A 232 20.48 -7.87 -15.06
N GLN A 233 19.94 -6.67 -15.14
CA GLN A 233 19.26 -6.03 -14.02
C GLN A 233 17.96 -6.76 -13.66
N THR A 234 17.75 -7.07 -12.38
CA THR A 234 16.42 -7.46 -11.88
C THR A 234 15.51 -6.23 -11.87
N VAL A 235 14.37 -6.32 -12.56
CA VAL A 235 13.37 -5.25 -12.63
C VAL A 235 12.04 -5.73 -12.06
N ILE A 236 11.26 -4.80 -11.50
CA ILE A 236 9.90 -5.02 -11.02
C ILE A 236 8.96 -4.31 -11.99
N ASN A 237 8.07 -5.07 -12.62
CA ASN A 237 7.09 -4.56 -13.58
C ASN A 237 5.72 -4.47 -12.92
N GLY A 238 4.97 -3.41 -13.21
CA GLY A 238 3.56 -3.28 -12.88
C GLY A 238 2.69 -4.07 -13.85
N VAL A 239 1.65 -4.70 -13.33
CA VAL A 239 0.71 -5.51 -14.10
C VAL A 239 -0.72 -5.12 -13.75
N VAL A 240 -1.58 -4.94 -14.77
CA VAL A 240 -3.04 -4.88 -14.62
C VAL A 240 -3.63 -6.19 -15.09
N GLN A 241 -4.56 -6.76 -14.32
CA GLN A 241 -5.38 -7.88 -14.77
C GLN A 241 -6.87 -7.52 -14.73
N GLU A 242 -7.60 -7.93 -15.75
CA GLU A 242 -9.05 -8.00 -15.72
C GLU A 242 -9.46 -9.44 -15.43
N ILE A 243 -10.22 -9.65 -14.35
CA ILE A 243 -10.60 -10.95 -13.82
C ILE A 243 -12.12 -11.14 -13.93
N ASP A 244 -12.55 -12.26 -14.47
CA ASP A 244 -13.94 -12.73 -14.37
C ASP A 244 -14.21 -13.18 -12.93
N ILE A 245 -14.96 -12.39 -12.17
CA ILE A 245 -15.14 -12.59 -10.72
C ILE A 245 -15.65 -14.01 -10.38
N PRO A 246 -16.67 -14.57 -11.05
CA PRO A 246 -17.20 -15.89 -10.70
C PRO A 246 -16.23 -17.05 -10.93
N THR A 247 -15.35 -16.95 -11.93
CA THR A 247 -14.48 -18.09 -12.34
C THR A 247 -13.00 -17.87 -11.98
N GLY A 248 -12.60 -16.66 -11.62
CA GLY A 248 -11.19 -16.29 -11.42
C GLY A 248 -10.35 -16.29 -12.69
N ARG A 249 -10.99 -16.36 -13.88
CA ARG A 249 -10.28 -16.38 -15.16
C ARG A 249 -9.76 -14.99 -15.52
N VAL A 250 -8.48 -14.91 -15.90
CA VAL A 250 -7.89 -13.69 -16.48
C VAL A 250 -8.45 -13.49 -17.88
N LEU A 251 -9.12 -12.36 -18.11
CA LEU A 251 -9.70 -11.96 -19.39
C LEU A 251 -8.74 -11.08 -20.18
N PHE A 252 -7.98 -10.24 -19.48
CA PHE A 252 -6.98 -9.34 -20.05
C PHE A 252 -5.82 -9.20 -19.06
N GLN A 253 -4.62 -9.02 -19.57
CA GLN A 253 -3.43 -8.70 -18.79
C GLN A 253 -2.56 -7.70 -19.55
N TRP A 254 -2.14 -6.66 -18.87
CA TRP A 254 -1.21 -5.66 -19.35
C TRP A 254 0.04 -5.67 -18.45
N ASN A 255 1.23 -5.56 -19.05
CA ASN A 255 2.50 -5.52 -18.32
C ASN A 255 3.27 -4.27 -18.75
N SER A 256 3.71 -3.48 -17.79
CA SER A 256 4.39 -2.21 -18.05
C SER A 256 5.59 -2.34 -18.98
N ALA A 257 6.40 -3.40 -18.85
CA ALA A 257 7.61 -3.60 -19.65
C ALA A 257 7.34 -3.89 -21.14
N ASP A 258 6.11 -4.29 -21.51
CA ASP A 258 5.72 -4.54 -22.89
C ASP A 258 5.30 -3.24 -23.62
N HIS A 259 5.03 -2.16 -22.88
CA HIS A 259 4.40 -0.96 -23.42
C HIS A 259 5.16 0.33 -23.11
N VAL A 260 5.92 0.39 -22.01
CA VAL A 260 6.61 1.59 -21.55
C VAL A 260 8.12 1.34 -21.49
N PRO A 261 8.94 2.20 -22.13
CA PRO A 261 10.40 2.07 -22.06
C PRO A 261 10.94 2.30 -20.64
N PHE A 262 11.93 1.52 -20.23
CA PHE A 262 12.62 1.69 -18.92
C PHE A 262 13.22 3.09 -18.74
N ALA A 263 13.57 3.78 -19.81
CA ALA A 263 14.08 5.16 -19.79
C ALA A 263 13.09 6.18 -19.22
N GLN A 264 11.79 5.85 -19.18
CA GLN A 264 10.74 6.69 -18.59
C GLN A 264 10.83 6.80 -17.07
N SER A 265 11.50 5.87 -16.41
CA SER A 265 11.62 5.89 -14.95
C SER A 265 12.37 7.13 -14.46
N GLU A 266 11.81 7.75 -13.42
CA GLU A 266 12.45 8.80 -12.63
C GLU A 266 13.27 8.23 -11.46
N GLN A 267 13.17 6.89 -11.22
CA GLN A 267 13.93 6.25 -10.18
C GLN A 267 15.38 6.03 -10.61
N PRO A 268 16.36 6.38 -9.74
CA PRO A 268 17.76 6.08 -10.01
C PRO A 268 17.99 4.58 -10.24
N LEU A 269 18.91 4.26 -11.16
CA LEU A 269 19.35 2.88 -11.35
C LEU A 269 20.00 2.34 -10.06
N PRO A 270 19.72 1.09 -9.66
CA PRO A 270 20.37 0.47 -8.51
C PRO A 270 21.88 0.32 -8.72
N ALA A 271 22.64 0.43 -7.64
CA ALA A 271 24.09 0.23 -7.68
C ALA A 271 24.50 -1.23 -7.99
N SER A 272 23.60 -2.19 -7.77
CA SER A 272 23.83 -3.62 -8.02
C SER A 272 22.72 -4.20 -8.89
N PRO A 273 23.06 -5.04 -9.89
CA PRO A 273 22.06 -5.69 -10.75
C PRO A 273 21.17 -6.70 -10.01
N SER A 274 21.59 -7.20 -8.84
CA SER A 274 20.78 -8.07 -7.98
C SER A 274 19.79 -7.32 -7.10
N THR A 275 19.93 -6.00 -6.95
CA THR A 275 18.94 -5.17 -6.26
C THR A 275 17.77 -4.96 -7.22
N PRO A 276 16.54 -5.43 -6.91
CA PRO A 276 15.40 -5.21 -7.76
C PRO A 276 15.15 -3.72 -7.97
N TRP A 277 14.93 -3.32 -9.23
CA TRP A 277 14.60 -1.96 -9.59
C TRP A 277 13.11 -1.83 -9.83
N ASP A 278 12.42 -1.16 -8.92
CA ASP A 278 11.02 -0.82 -9.06
C ASP A 278 10.90 0.45 -9.91
N TRP A 279 11.02 0.25 -11.20
CA TRP A 279 11.16 1.32 -12.18
C TRP A 279 9.83 2.01 -12.53
N PHE A 280 8.71 1.30 -12.37
CA PHE A 280 7.39 1.74 -12.79
C PHE A 280 6.50 2.09 -11.59
N HIS A 281 6.35 1.17 -10.66
CA HIS A 281 5.52 1.25 -9.46
C HIS A 281 4.08 1.62 -9.79
N ILE A 282 3.33 0.67 -10.37
CA ILE A 282 1.91 0.85 -10.66
C ILE A 282 1.12 0.98 -9.35
N ASN A 283 0.26 1.98 -9.24
CA ASN A 283 -0.45 2.26 -8.00
C ASN A 283 -1.95 2.56 -8.15
N ALA A 284 -2.44 2.67 -9.39
CA ALA A 284 -3.87 2.78 -9.65
C ALA A 284 -4.24 2.27 -11.04
N VAL A 285 -5.47 1.80 -11.19
CA VAL A 285 -6.14 1.57 -12.45
C VAL A 285 -7.61 2.01 -12.34
N HIS A 286 -8.00 2.99 -13.13
CA HIS A 286 -9.38 3.48 -13.25
C HIS A 286 -9.88 3.36 -14.70
N LEU A 287 -11.10 3.80 -14.93
CA LEU A 287 -11.66 3.90 -16.28
C LEU A 287 -11.84 5.38 -16.65
N ASP A 288 -11.58 5.70 -17.90
CA ASP A 288 -11.94 6.99 -18.49
C ASP A 288 -13.35 6.97 -19.11
N GLY A 289 -13.71 8.06 -19.82
CA GLY A 289 -15.02 8.18 -20.48
C GLY A 289 -15.24 7.25 -21.67
N ASP A 290 -14.17 6.66 -22.21
CA ASP A 290 -14.17 5.76 -23.37
C ASP A 290 -13.97 4.28 -22.95
N ASP A 291 -14.09 3.97 -21.65
CA ASP A 291 -13.82 2.67 -21.05
C ASP A 291 -12.36 2.19 -21.25
N ASN A 292 -11.42 3.10 -21.53
CA ASN A 292 -9.98 2.82 -21.47
C ASN A 292 -9.50 2.73 -20.03
N LEU A 293 -8.32 2.15 -19.83
CA LEU A 293 -7.70 2.04 -18.52
C LEU A 293 -6.83 3.26 -18.26
N LEU A 294 -7.13 4.03 -17.21
CA LEU A 294 -6.22 5.02 -16.64
C LEU A 294 -5.24 4.30 -15.71
N ILE A 295 -4.03 4.05 -16.17
CA ILE A 295 -2.98 3.36 -15.40
C ILE A 295 -2.04 4.40 -14.83
N ASP A 296 -1.89 4.43 -13.52
CA ASP A 296 -0.97 5.34 -12.84
C ASP A 296 0.33 4.66 -12.44
N ALA A 297 1.43 5.35 -12.68
CA ALA A 297 2.77 4.86 -12.39
C ALA A 297 3.59 5.90 -11.62
N ARG A 298 3.72 5.64 -10.32
CA ARG A 298 4.39 6.52 -9.36
C ARG A 298 5.84 6.85 -9.77
N ASN A 299 6.57 5.86 -10.24
CA ASN A 299 8.01 6.00 -10.48
C ASN A 299 8.36 6.48 -11.89
N THR A 300 7.38 6.68 -12.76
CA THR A 300 7.53 7.41 -14.03
C THR A 300 6.92 8.80 -13.98
N TRP A 301 6.30 9.19 -12.85
CA TRP A 301 5.51 10.42 -12.66
C TRP A 301 4.48 10.61 -13.78
N SER A 302 3.85 9.50 -14.19
CA SER A 302 2.97 9.51 -15.34
C SER A 302 1.71 8.71 -15.12
N THR A 303 0.63 9.21 -15.71
CA THR A 303 -0.61 8.45 -15.91
C THR A 303 -0.76 8.15 -17.39
N TYR A 304 -1.14 6.93 -17.70
CA TYR A 304 -1.29 6.40 -19.06
C TYR A 304 -2.76 6.09 -19.32
N ASP A 305 -3.30 6.58 -20.43
CA ASP A 305 -4.55 6.08 -21.00
C ASP A 305 -4.22 4.89 -21.92
N VAL A 306 -4.78 3.73 -21.60
CA VAL A 306 -4.46 2.47 -22.27
C VAL A 306 -5.74 1.83 -22.79
N ARG A 307 -5.76 1.54 -24.10
CA ARG A 307 -6.90 0.82 -24.71
C ARG A 307 -7.08 -0.55 -24.10
N ARG A 308 -8.19 -0.77 -23.41
CA ARG A 308 -8.49 -1.98 -22.66
C ARG A 308 -8.29 -3.28 -23.44
N TYR A 309 -8.62 -3.34 -24.73
CA TYR A 309 -8.57 -4.61 -25.50
C TYR A 309 -7.25 -4.84 -26.23
N THR A 310 -6.45 -3.81 -26.45
CA THR A 310 -5.20 -3.91 -27.20
C THR A 310 -3.97 -3.68 -26.35
N GLY A 311 -4.11 -3.03 -25.20
CA GLY A 311 -3.01 -2.63 -24.33
C GLY A 311 -2.19 -1.46 -24.87
N ASN A 312 -2.60 -0.85 -25.99
CA ASN A 312 -1.85 0.28 -26.58
C ASN A 312 -2.06 1.54 -25.74
N VAL A 313 -0.98 2.22 -25.43
CA VAL A 313 -1.01 3.55 -24.82
C VAL A 313 -1.58 4.55 -25.83
N VAL A 314 -2.63 5.25 -25.46
CA VAL A 314 -3.29 6.29 -26.27
C VAL A 314 -2.61 7.64 -26.02
N TRP A 315 -2.40 7.96 -24.75
CA TRP A 315 -1.65 9.13 -24.30
C TRP A 315 -0.96 8.87 -22.97
N GLN A 316 0.04 9.69 -22.68
CA GLN A 316 0.75 9.77 -21.43
C GLN A 316 0.67 11.21 -20.91
N LEU A 317 0.27 11.40 -19.64
CA LEU A 317 0.33 12.67 -18.95
C LEU A 317 1.42 12.64 -17.89
N GLY A 318 2.30 13.63 -17.91
CA GLY A 318 3.43 13.76 -16.99
C GLY A 318 4.66 12.93 -17.37
N GLY A 319 5.72 13.08 -16.61
CA GLY A 319 6.99 12.40 -16.80
C GLY A 319 7.73 12.80 -18.07
N LYS A 320 8.74 12.00 -18.46
CA LYS A 320 9.71 12.35 -19.50
C LYS A 320 9.16 12.48 -20.91
N ASP A 321 8.09 11.74 -21.24
CA ASP A 321 7.52 11.70 -22.62
C ASP A 321 6.02 12.03 -22.59
N SER A 322 5.63 13.05 -21.81
CA SER A 322 4.23 13.52 -21.81
C SER A 322 3.73 13.82 -23.21
N SER A 323 2.53 13.33 -23.53
CA SER A 323 1.81 13.64 -24.77
C SER A 323 1.34 15.09 -24.84
N PHE A 324 1.39 15.82 -23.72
CA PHE A 324 0.77 17.12 -23.54
C PHE A 324 1.80 18.18 -23.16
N ALA A 325 1.66 19.38 -23.74
CA ALA A 325 2.31 20.57 -23.26
C ALA A 325 1.59 21.06 -21.98
N LEU A 326 2.36 21.30 -20.92
CA LEU A 326 1.80 21.67 -19.61
C LEU A 326 1.45 23.15 -19.56
N GLN A 327 0.29 23.47 -19.01
CA GLN A 327 -0.21 24.82 -18.80
C GLN A 327 -0.79 24.93 -17.39
N ALA A 328 -0.88 26.17 -16.86
CA ALA A 328 -1.54 26.44 -15.59
C ALA A 328 -2.41 27.70 -15.72
N VAL A 329 -3.62 27.68 -15.13
CA VAL A 329 -4.43 28.88 -15.03
C VAL A 329 -3.79 29.88 -14.06
N THR A 330 -4.17 31.15 -14.16
CA THR A 330 -3.65 32.20 -13.27
C THR A 330 -3.85 31.82 -11.80
N GLY A 331 -2.79 31.87 -11.02
CA GLY A 331 -2.76 31.51 -9.59
C GLY A 331 -2.44 30.04 -9.30
N GLN A 332 -2.26 29.22 -10.32
CA GLN A 332 -1.74 27.85 -10.17
C GLN A 332 -0.26 27.81 -10.56
N SER A 333 0.50 26.87 -9.97
CA SER A 333 1.93 26.72 -10.19
C SER A 333 2.29 25.24 -10.32
N PHE A 334 3.24 24.96 -11.20
CA PHE A 334 3.93 23.67 -11.26
C PHE A 334 4.84 23.49 -10.05
N ASP A 335 5.33 22.29 -9.87
CA ASP A 335 6.36 21.98 -8.89
C ASP A 335 7.74 22.55 -9.27
N SER A 336 8.78 22.25 -8.49
CA SER A 336 10.14 22.72 -8.76
C SER A 336 10.82 22.00 -9.95
N ALA A 337 10.28 20.86 -10.40
CA ALA A 337 10.72 20.16 -11.60
C ALA A 337 10.05 20.70 -12.88
N GLY A 338 8.98 21.50 -12.74
CA GLY A 338 8.18 22.02 -13.82
C GLY A 338 7.02 21.09 -14.22
N GLU A 339 6.67 20.15 -13.36
CA GLU A 339 5.60 19.18 -13.57
C GLU A 339 4.30 19.59 -12.87
N ILE A 340 3.17 19.00 -13.30
CA ILE A 340 1.88 19.18 -12.63
C ILE A 340 1.82 18.34 -11.34
N PHE A 341 2.46 17.17 -11.36
CA PHE A 341 2.51 16.23 -10.24
C PHE A 341 3.77 15.35 -10.31
N ALA A 342 4.16 14.84 -9.15
CA ALA A 342 5.24 13.87 -9.01
C ALA A 342 4.90 12.81 -7.94
N TRP A 343 5.26 11.54 -8.19
CA TRP A 343 4.93 10.37 -7.34
C TRP A 343 3.44 10.24 -7.04
N GLN A 344 2.58 10.72 -7.93
CA GLN A 344 1.14 10.83 -7.81
C GLN A 344 0.44 9.49 -7.57
N HIS A 345 -0.82 9.55 -7.12
CA HIS A 345 -1.72 8.42 -6.91
C HIS A 345 -3.13 8.79 -7.39
N ASP A 346 -3.96 7.76 -7.60
CA ASP A 346 -5.41 7.85 -7.71
C ASP A 346 -5.89 8.84 -8.79
N PRO A 347 -5.53 8.64 -10.08
CA PRO A 347 -6.10 9.41 -11.17
C PRO A 347 -7.58 9.06 -11.34
N GLU A 348 -8.47 10.04 -11.29
CA GLU A 348 -9.89 9.82 -11.56
C GLU A 348 -10.37 10.67 -12.74
N TRP A 349 -11.18 10.09 -13.62
CA TRP A 349 -11.91 10.83 -14.64
C TRP A 349 -13.15 11.50 -14.02
N LEU A 350 -13.25 12.82 -14.13
CA LEU A 350 -14.33 13.63 -13.55
C LEU A 350 -15.46 13.93 -14.53
N GLY A 351 -15.35 13.42 -15.73
CA GLY A 351 -16.27 13.72 -16.84
C GLY A 351 -15.73 14.76 -17.82
N GLY A 352 -16.06 14.61 -19.10
CA GLY A 352 -15.49 15.42 -20.18
C GLY A 352 -13.97 15.32 -20.21
N ASP A 353 -13.30 16.46 -20.24
CA ASP A 353 -11.84 16.55 -20.34
C ASP A 353 -11.15 16.71 -18.98
N TYR A 354 -11.86 16.52 -17.86
CA TYR A 354 -11.33 16.79 -16.52
C TYR A 354 -10.94 15.54 -15.77
N TYR A 355 -9.80 15.63 -15.07
CA TYR A 355 -9.24 14.56 -14.25
C TYR A 355 -8.77 15.12 -12.90
N SER A 356 -8.83 14.31 -11.85
CA SER A 356 -8.19 14.60 -10.57
C SER A 356 -7.04 13.65 -10.32
N PHE A 357 -6.06 14.12 -9.53
CA PHE A 357 -4.89 13.33 -9.09
C PHE A 357 -4.58 13.70 -7.65
N PHE A 358 -4.13 12.74 -6.88
CA PHE A 358 -3.46 13.00 -5.62
C PHE A 358 -1.97 13.18 -5.91
N ASP A 359 -1.49 14.39 -5.79
CA ASP A 359 -0.13 14.79 -6.07
C ASP A 359 0.70 14.72 -4.77
N ASN A 360 1.50 13.67 -4.63
CA ASN A 360 2.32 13.47 -3.43
C ASN A 360 3.44 14.49 -3.31
N GLU A 361 4.03 14.93 -4.41
CA GLU A 361 5.17 15.85 -4.47
C GLU A 361 6.39 15.38 -3.66
N SER A 362 6.40 14.13 -3.24
CA SER A 362 7.42 13.59 -2.35
C SER A 362 7.56 12.07 -2.50
N SER A 363 8.80 11.61 -2.38
CA SER A 363 9.14 10.22 -2.04
C SER A 363 9.96 10.16 -0.75
N GLY A 364 9.76 11.16 0.13
CA GLY A 364 10.58 11.42 1.31
C GLY A 364 11.35 12.75 1.24
N THR A 365 11.69 13.21 0.02
CA THR A 365 12.24 14.57 -0.21
C THR A 365 11.25 15.31 -1.10
N PRO A 366 10.54 16.32 -0.59
CA PRO A 366 9.47 16.97 -1.32
C PRO A 366 9.99 17.94 -2.40
N LEU A 367 9.28 18.00 -3.54
CA LEU A 367 9.46 19.01 -4.60
C LEU A 367 8.62 20.25 -4.33
N LEU A 368 7.49 20.13 -3.61
CA LEU A 368 6.70 21.21 -3.04
C LEU A 368 6.70 21.12 -1.51
N PRO A 369 6.42 22.22 -0.80
CA PRO A 369 6.34 22.21 0.66
C PRO A 369 5.30 21.24 1.24
N SER A 370 4.21 20.98 0.49
CA SER A 370 3.13 20.06 0.88
C SER A 370 2.55 19.32 -0.31
N SER A 371 2.00 18.13 -0.06
CA SER A 371 1.17 17.43 -1.04
C SER A 371 -0.11 18.21 -1.35
N ARG A 372 -0.72 17.88 -2.48
CA ARG A 372 -1.97 18.51 -2.93
C ARG A 372 -2.83 17.54 -3.73
N ALA A 373 -4.13 17.77 -3.76
CA ALA A 373 -4.99 17.25 -4.80
C ALA A 373 -5.06 18.26 -5.95
N VAL A 374 -5.02 17.78 -7.19
CA VAL A 374 -5.05 18.66 -8.36
C VAL A 374 -6.18 18.28 -9.31
N ILE A 375 -6.75 19.28 -9.99
CA ILE A 375 -7.66 19.10 -11.10
C ILE A 375 -6.95 19.57 -12.37
N VAL A 376 -6.91 18.70 -13.37
CA VAL A 376 -6.28 18.92 -14.67
C VAL A 376 -7.34 18.83 -15.76
N LYS A 377 -7.29 19.74 -16.72
CA LYS A 377 -8.05 19.66 -17.95
C LYS A 377 -7.13 19.22 -19.08
N LEU A 378 -7.49 18.17 -19.79
CA LEU A 378 -6.79 17.73 -21.01
C LEU A 378 -7.50 18.29 -22.25
N ASP A 379 -6.72 18.62 -23.26
CA ASP A 379 -7.18 18.91 -24.61
C ASP A 379 -6.36 18.04 -25.59
N PRO A 380 -6.88 16.86 -25.95
CA PRO A 380 -6.17 15.93 -26.82
C PRO A 380 -5.93 16.48 -28.23
N GLU A 381 -6.80 17.37 -28.75
CA GLU A 381 -6.63 17.97 -30.07
C GLU A 381 -5.49 19.00 -30.06
N ALA A 382 -5.45 19.85 -29.04
CA ALA A 382 -4.38 20.84 -28.86
C ALA A 382 -3.11 20.25 -28.23
N GLN A 383 -3.16 19.00 -27.75
CA GLN A 383 -2.12 18.35 -26.97
C GLN A 383 -1.66 19.20 -25.76
N THR A 384 -2.62 19.72 -24.99
CA THR A 384 -2.33 20.51 -23.79
C THR A 384 -2.99 19.91 -22.55
N ALA A 385 -2.26 19.97 -21.42
CA ALA A 385 -2.75 19.65 -20.09
C ALA A 385 -2.67 20.89 -19.22
N THR A 386 -3.83 21.34 -18.74
CA THR A 386 -3.95 22.58 -17.96
C THR A 386 -4.22 22.27 -16.51
N LEU A 387 -3.29 22.65 -15.62
CA LEU A 387 -3.53 22.66 -14.18
C LEU A 387 -4.59 23.71 -13.85
N VAL A 388 -5.81 23.24 -13.53
CA VAL A 388 -6.95 24.12 -13.28
C VAL A 388 -7.02 24.53 -11.83
N ARG A 389 -6.71 23.60 -10.90
CA ARG A 389 -6.87 23.84 -9.47
C ARG A 389 -5.98 22.93 -8.63
N SER A 390 -5.52 23.48 -7.50
CA SER A 390 -4.79 22.77 -6.45
C SER A 390 -5.44 22.95 -5.09
N PHE A 391 -5.48 21.88 -4.29
CA PHE A 391 -5.97 21.83 -2.91
C PHE A 391 -4.84 21.29 -2.05
N TYR A 392 -4.17 22.16 -1.33
CA TYR A 392 -2.98 21.83 -0.56
C TYR A 392 -3.33 21.19 0.78
N GLU A 393 -2.46 20.29 1.25
CA GLU A 393 -2.57 19.69 2.57
C GLU A 393 -2.63 20.77 3.66
N PRO A 394 -3.67 20.75 4.54
CA PRO A 394 -3.99 21.88 5.41
C PRO A 394 -2.95 22.22 6.48
N GLU A 395 -2.14 21.25 6.90
CA GLU A 395 -1.09 21.42 7.92
C GLU A 395 0.29 21.72 7.27
N GLY A 396 0.37 21.80 5.93
CA GLY A 396 1.58 22.08 5.18
C GLY A 396 2.55 20.92 5.10
N LEU A 397 2.05 19.68 5.07
CA LEU A 397 2.84 18.46 5.08
C LEU A 397 2.87 17.77 3.71
N ALA A 398 3.95 17.01 3.44
CA ALA A 398 4.10 16.21 2.23
C ALA A 398 4.00 14.71 2.52
N ALA A 399 3.05 14.04 1.86
CA ALA A 399 2.83 12.60 1.93
C ALA A 399 3.80 11.86 1.02
N ALA A 400 4.68 11.03 1.57
CA ALA A 400 5.68 10.31 0.79
C ALA A 400 5.10 9.21 -0.11
N SER A 401 3.85 8.79 0.10
CA SER A 401 3.17 7.73 -0.66
C SER A 401 1.68 7.69 -0.35
N GLN A 402 0.93 6.87 -1.11
CA GLN A 402 -0.50 6.62 -0.89
C GLN A 402 -1.34 7.89 -1.13
N GLY A 403 -2.62 7.84 -0.77
CA GLY A 403 -3.52 8.98 -0.85
C GLY A 403 -4.48 8.91 -2.03
N ASN A 404 -5.51 9.74 -1.97
CA ASN A 404 -6.54 9.86 -3.00
C ASN A 404 -7.22 11.23 -2.99
N ALA A 405 -7.86 11.58 -4.11
CA ALA A 405 -8.56 12.85 -4.29
C ALA A 405 -9.93 12.63 -4.94
N GLN A 406 -10.92 12.33 -4.13
CA GLN A 406 -12.29 12.07 -4.60
C GLN A 406 -13.07 13.36 -4.84
N SER A 407 -13.64 13.52 -6.05
CA SER A 407 -14.65 14.55 -6.30
C SER A 407 -15.99 14.22 -5.61
N ILE A 408 -16.59 15.19 -4.96
CA ILE A 408 -17.86 15.03 -4.25
C ILE A 408 -18.97 15.94 -4.83
N ALA A 409 -20.22 15.56 -4.58
CA ALA A 409 -21.40 16.15 -5.25
C ALA A 409 -21.58 17.66 -5.05
N ASN A 410 -20.95 18.28 -4.05
CA ASN A 410 -21.01 19.71 -3.80
C ASN A 410 -19.94 20.52 -4.56
N GLY A 411 -19.24 19.92 -5.52
CA GLY A 411 -18.16 20.55 -6.29
C GLY A 411 -16.84 20.68 -5.55
N GLY A 412 -16.72 20.07 -4.36
CA GLY A 412 -15.50 19.98 -3.57
C GLY A 412 -14.74 18.67 -3.75
N LEU A 413 -13.73 18.46 -2.92
CA LEU A 413 -12.97 17.22 -2.86
C LEU A 413 -12.96 16.65 -1.45
N PHE A 414 -13.03 15.33 -1.34
CA PHE A 414 -12.66 14.58 -0.14
C PHE A 414 -11.30 13.93 -0.36
N VAL A 415 -10.36 14.17 0.54
CA VAL A 415 -8.95 13.81 0.35
C VAL A 415 -8.46 12.94 1.51
N GLY A 416 -7.97 11.75 1.17
CA GLY A 416 -7.15 10.94 2.06
C GLY A 416 -5.67 11.28 1.84
N TRP A 417 -4.97 11.69 2.90
CA TRP A 417 -3.58 12.18 2.77
C TRP A 417 -2.53 11.05 2.83
N GLY A 418 -2.95 9.81 2.54
CA GLY A 418 -2.05 8.66 2.39
C GLY A 418 -1.19 8.40 3.61
N ALA A 419 0.14 8.49 3.46
CA ALA A 419 1.10 8.26 4.54
C ALA A 419 1.01 9.30 5.68
N LEU A 420 0.25 10.39 5.52
CA LEU A 420 -0.01 11.35 6.60
C LEU A 420 -1.24 10.94 7.42
N PRO A 421 -1.28 11.29 8.71
CA PRO A 421 -2.37 10.90 9.60
C PRO A 421 -3.60 11.82 9.48
N TYR A 422 -4.01 12.21 8.26
CA TYR A 422 -5.09 13.18 8.06
C TYR A 422 -6.08 12.75 6.99
N VAL A 423 -7.31 13.22 7.13
CA VAL A 423 -8.36 13.23 6.11
C VAL A 423 -9.02 14.58 6.09
N SER A 424 -9.33 15.11 4.90
CA SER A 424 -9.89 16.46 4.75
C SER A 424 -10.98 16.52 3.70
N GLU A 425 -11.91 17.44 3.86
CA GLU A 425 -12.86 17.86 2.83
C GLU A 425 -12.66 19.34 2.50
N PHE A 426 -12.63 19.61 1.22
CA PHE A 426 -12.62 20.96 0.67
C PHE A 426 -13.97 21.27 0.03
N GLY A 427 -14.49 22.46 0.30
CA GLY A 427 -15.64 22.97 -0.41
C GLY A 427 -15.29 23.45 -1.81
N GLU A 428 -16.33 23.78 -2.59
CA GLU A 428 -16.19 24.28 -3.97
C GLU A 428 -15.20 25.46 -4.10
N ASN A 429 -15.09 26.30 -3.09
CA ASN A 429 -14.15 27.45 -3.10
C ASN A 429 -12.73 27.10 -2.63
N GLY A 430 -12.45 25.81 -2.32
CA GLY A 430 -11.14 25.36 -1.83
C GLY A 430 -10.88 25.60 -0.35
N GLN A 431 -11.88 26.09 0.41
CA GLN A 431 -11.77 26.17 1.87
C GLN A 431 -11.89 24.78 2.48
N VAL A 432 -11.11 24.51 3.52
CA VAL A 432 -11.26 23.29 4.33
C VAL A 432 -12.57 23.37 5.12
N VAL A 433 -13.49 22.44 4.88
CA VAL A 433 -14.79 22.36 5.58
C VAL A 433 -14.83 21.23 6.62
N PHE A 434 -13.97 20.23 6.44
CA PHE A 434 -13.77 19.16 7.40
C PHE A 434 -12.28 18.78 7.42
N ASN A 435 -11.75 18.50 8.60
CA ASN A 435 -10.39 17.96 8.79
C ASN A 435 -10.38 17.10 10.05
N ALA A 436 -9.76 15.93 9.98
CA ALA A 436 -9.64 15.01 11.11
C ALA A 436 -8.28 14.31 11.08
N GLN A 437 -7.81 13.88 12.25
CA GLN A 437 -6.47 13.33 12.45
C GLN A 437 -6.55 11.93 13.05
N PHE A 438 -5.75 11.00 12.52
CA PHE A 438 -5.46 9.72 13.16
C PHE A 438 -4.46 9.86 14.31
N PRO A 439 -4.41 8.91 15.25
CA PRO A 439 -3.34 8.82 16.22
C PRO A 439 -1.96 8.74 15.57
N SER A 440 -0.93 9.12 16.32
CA SER A 440 0.46 9.03 15.86
C SER A 440 0.80 7.61 15.39
N GLY A 441 1.48 7.48 14.25
CA GLY A 441 1.86 6.21 13.66
C GLY A 441 0.72 5.47 12.96
N VAL A 442 -0.46 6.09 12.82
CA VAL A 442 -1.61 5.53 12.09
C VAL A 442 -1.94 6.42 10.90
N ASN A 443 -2.25 5.79 9.79
CA ASN A 443 -2.76 6.45 8.57
C ASN A 443 -3.79 5.55 7.88
N SER A 444 -4.39 6.03 6.80
CA SER A 444 -5.24 5.23 5.91
C SER A 444 -4.69 5.28 4.50
N TYR A 445 -4.62 4.13 3.83
CA TYR A 445 -4.15 4.05 2.44
C TYR A 445 -4.89 5.06 1.55
N ARG A 446 -6.22 5.05 1.60
CA ARG A 446 -7.14 6.02 1.01
C ARG A 446 -8.25 6.38 2.00
N ALA A 447 -9.00 7.44 1.71
CA ALA A 447 -10.22 7.81 2.41
C ALA A 447 -11.27 8.29 1.41
N SER A 448 -12.51 7.81 1.54
CA SER A 448 -13.59 8.19 0.63
C SER A 448 -14.82 8.61 1.41
N LEU A 449 -15.62 9.54 0.83
CA LEU A 449 -16.92 9.95 1.34
C LEU A 449 -18.00 9.40 0.42
N LEU A 450 -18.71 8.37 0.86
CA LEU A 450 -19.63 7.61 0.03
C LEU A 450 -21.02 7.53 0.66
N GLN A 451 -22.05 7.40 -0.17
CA GLN A 451 -23.42 7.16 0.31
C GLN A 451 -23.58 5.66 0.63
N TRP A 452 -23.76 5.35 1.91
CA TRP A 452 -24.04 3.97 2.35
C TRP A 452 -25.30 3.96 3.20
N GLN A 453 -26.34 3.27 2.74
CA GLN A 453 -27.68 3.36 3.31
C GLN A 453 -28.04 2.21 4.26
N THR A 454 -27.26 1.14 4.28
CA THR A 454 -27.56 -0.03 5.11
C THR A 454 -26.93 0.13 6.50
N PRO A 455 -27.73 0.22 7.57
CA PRO A 455 -27.16 0.29 8.91
C PRO A 455 -26.36 -0.99 9.22
N PRO A 456 -25.23 -0.87 9.93
CA PRO A 456 -24.45 -2.04 10.31
C PRO A 456 -25.25 -2.97 11.23
N PRO A 457 -24.94 -4.28 11.22
CA PRO A 457 -25.55 -5.22 12.16
C PRO A 457 -25.26 -4.77 13.60
N PRO A 458 -26.21 -4.94 14.54
CA PRO A 458 -25.94 -4.61 15.93
C PRO A 458 -24.72 -5.39 16.45
N PRO A 459 -23.90 -4.80 17.33
CA PRO A 459 -22.75 -5.49 17.89
C PRO A 459 -23.22 -6.80 18.54
N PRO A 460 -22.42 -7.89 18.45
CA PRO A 460 -22.77 -9.15 19.11
C PRO A 460 -23.06 -8.86 20.58
N ALA A 461 -24.21 -9.35 21.07
CA ALA A 461 -24.61 -9.15 22.45
C ALA A 461 -23.47 -9.60 23.36
N ALA A 462 -22.96 -8.70 24.20
CA ALA A 462 -21.94 -9.04 25.19
C ALA A 462 -22.41 -10.28 25.93
N GLY A 463 -21.68 -11.38 25.82
CA GLY A 463 -22.02 -12.65 26.43
C GLY A 463 -22.32 -12.40 27.92
N ARG A 464 -23.55 -12.68 28.36
CA ARG A 464 -23.87 -12.64 29.77
C ARG A 464 -22.87 -13.55 30.48
N PRO A 465 -22.19 -13.08 31.54
CA PRO A 465 -21.38 -13.97 32.38
C PRO A 465 -22.28 -15.12 32.81
N GLY A 466 -21.86 -16.36 32.47
CA GLY A 466 -22.62 -17.56 32.81
C GLY A 466 -22.97 -17.57 34.29
N GLY A 467 -24.25 -17.49 34.60
CA GLY A 467 -24.73 -17.72 35.98
C GLY A 467 -24.30 -19.12 36.42
N PRO A 468 -24.11 -19.33 37.74
CA PRO A 468 -23.66 -20.61 38.28
C PRO A 468 -24.63 -21.73 37.88
N GLN A 469 -24.12 -22.77 37.19
CA GLN A 469 -24.86 -23.97 36.87
C GLN A 469 -25.18 -24.69 38.18
N THR A 470 -26.44 -24.69 38.60
CA THR A 470 -26.93 -25.56 39.67
C THR A 470 -27.04 -26.98 39.12
N HIS A 471 -26.14 -27.86 39.56
CA HIS A 471 -26.26 -29.29 39.35
C HIS A 471 -27.43 -29.84 40.16
N PRO A 472 -28.35 -30.63 39.59
CA PRO A 472 -29.35 -31.32 40.35
C PRO A 472 -28.69 -32.43 41.19
N VAL A 473 -28.90 -32.36 42.52
CA VAL A 473 -28.52 -33.45 43.43
C VAL A 473 -29.56 -34.55 43.30
N HIS A 474 -29.17 -35.70 42.76
CA HIS A 474 -29.97 -36.92 42.85
C HIS A 474 -29.84 -37.49 44.28
N HIS A 475 -30.95 -37.47 45.01
CA HIS A 475 -31.10 -38.30 46.20
C HIS A 475 -31.64 -39.66 45.75
N SER A 476 -30.88 -40.74 46.08
CA SER A 476 -31.27 -42.14 46.06
C SER A 476 -32.00 -42.47 47.37
#